data_efe852c609375077be9e1ab0412978c1
#
_entry.id   efe852c609375077be9e1ab0412978c1
#
_cell.length_a   1.000
_cell.length_b   1.000
_cell.length_c   1.000
_cell.angle_alpha   90.00
_cell.angle_beta   90.00
_cell.angle_gamma   90.00
#
_symmetry.space_group_name_H-M   'P 1'
#
loop_
_entity.id
_entity.type
_entity.pdbx_description
1 polymer ?
#
loop_
_entity_poly.entity_id
_entity_poly.type
_entity_poly.pdbx_seq_one_letter_code
_entity_poly.pdbx_strand_id
1 'polypeptide(L)'
;MNPSLKFILAFIVSLEISLKASLTTNILVIAFALVYLLVTKTKLKELLLLIILPFIAAFTIFATLYWFSPTPDPYYAWNLSTRVYVYTLTIACVTRKVTATDFARSLERNLHLPSKFAYGVLAAINIIPKMRMAVNQICTSAMMRGMYLSFWSPALYFKAILVALNSADNLAQGMESHGYVENQKRSTIVAIPLTKKDWLIFFTLLILVNISLFCFK
;
A
#
# COMPACT_ATOMS: atom_id res chain seq x y z
N MET A 1 4.38 5.78 15.41
CA MET A 1 3.05 6.21 14.93
C MET A 1 2.26 5.00 14.50
N ASN A 2 1.01 4.90 14.90
CA ASN A 2 0.13 3.77 14.63
C ASN A 2 -0.08 3.58 13.12
N PRO A 3 -0.07 2.32 12.57
CA PRO A 3 -0.23 2.05 11.14
C PRO A 3 -1.51 2.62 10.52
N SER A 4 -2.64 2.52 11.22
CA SER A 4 -3.92 3.06 10.72
C SER A 4 -3.90 4.58 10.57
N LEU A 5 -3.32 5.32 11.54
CA LEU A 5 -3.20 6.78 11.46
C LEU A 5 -2.25 7.22 10.34
N LYS A 6 -1.15 6.49 10.12
CA LYS A 6 -0.28 6.77 8.96
C LYS A 6 -1.02 6.65 7.64
N PHE A 7 -1.81 5.60 7.50
CA PHE A 7 -2.59 5.36 6.29
C PHE A 7 -3.65 6.44 6.06
N ILE A 8 -4.41 6.80 7.11
CA ILE A 8 -5.41 7.87 7.05
C ILE A 8 -4.76 9.21 6.70
N LEU A 9 -3.63 9.52 7.32
CA LEU A 9 -2.88 10.76 7.04
C LEU A 9 -2.43 10.81 5.58
N ALA A 10 -1.85 9.73 5.06
CA ALA A 10 -1.44 9.66 3.67
C ALA A 10 -2.62 9.81 2.70
N PHE A 11 -3.76 9.20 3.04
CA PHE A 11 -4.97 9.31 2.23
C PHE A 11 -5.51 10.74 2.20
N ILE A 12 -5.62 11.40 3.37
CA ILE A 12 -6.09 12.79 3.47
C ILE A 12 -5.15 13.74 2.73
N VAL A 13 -3.83 13.64 2.98
CA VAL A 13 -2.83 14.48 2.31
C VAL A 13 -2.87 14.29 0.79
N SER A 14 -3.01 13.06 0.31
CA SER A 14 -3.12 12.78 -1.13
C SER A 14 -4.38 13.40 -1.73
N LEU A 15 -5.48 13.37 -0.99
CA LEU A 15 -6.76 13.95 -1.41
C LEU A 15 -6.69 15.48 -1.44
N GLU A 16 -6.13 16.11 -0.40
CA GLU A 16 -5.94 17.58 -0.35
C GLU A 16 -5.09 18.08 -1.51
N ILE A 17 -3.96 17.42 -1.80
CA ILE A 17 -3.07 17.77 -2.92
C ILE A 17 -3.76 17.54 -4.28
N SER A 18 -4.67 16.57 -4.36
CA SER A 18 -5.47 16.35 -5.58
C SER A 18 -6.44 17.49 -5.86
N LEU A 19 -7.05 18.04 -4.81
CA LEU A 19 -8.06 19.09 -4.94
C LEU A 19 -7.46 20.48 -5.26
N LYS A 20 -6.27 20.78 -4.74
CA LYS A 20 -5.63 22.09 -4.95
C LYS A 20 -4.27 21.92 -5.63
N ALA A 21 -4.08 22.68 -6.72
CA ALA A 21 -2.84 22.71 -7.49
C ALA A 21 -1.85 23.71 -6.87
N SER A 22 -0.80 23.23 -6.21
CA SER A 22 0.29 24.04 -5.68
C SER A 22 1.62 23.33 -5.85
N LEU A 23 2.47 23.84 -6.72
CA LEU A 23 3.80 23.28 -6.99
C LEU A 23 4.69 23.33 -5.76
N THR A 24 4.64 24.43 -5.01
CA THR A 24 5.45 24.64 -3.79
C THR A 24 5.11 23.61 -2.72
N THR A 25 3.82 23.32 -2.51
CA THR A 25 3.39 22.28 -1.55
C THR A 25 3.86 20.89 -1.97
N ASN A 26 3.79 20.56 -3.26
CA ASN A 26 4.30 19.28 -3.75
C ASN A 26 5.79 19.12 -3.44
N ILE A 27 6.60 20.15 -3.71
CA ILE A 27 8.05 20.14 -3.42
C ILE A 27 8.32 19.99 -1.91
N LEU A 28 7.59 20.71 -1.06
CA LEU A 28 7.73 20.60 0.40
C LEU A 28 7.38 19.19 0.92
N VAL A 29 6.29 18.61 0.43
CA VAL A 29 5.91 17.25 0.82
C VAL A 29 6.92 16.21 0.32
N ILE A 30 7.44 16.36 -0.89
CA ILE A 30 8.51 15.50 -1.43
C ILE A 30 9.76 15.61 -0.56
N ALA A 31 10.21 16.83 -0.23
CA ALA A 31 11.38 17.07 0.61
C ALA A 31 11.20 16.44 2.00
N PHE A 32 10.04 16.64 2.63
CA PHE A 32 9.74 16.03 3.93
C PHE A 32 9.73 14.51 3.88
N ALA A 33 9.09 13.91 2.85
CA ALA A 33 9.05 12.48 2.67
C ALA A 33 10.45 11.88 2.45
N LEU A 34 11.31 12.53 1.65
CA LEU A 34 12.69 12.11 1.44
C LEU A 34 13.51 12.17 2.73
N VAL A 35 13.41 13.26 3.49
CA VAL A 35 14.10 13.39 4.80
C VAL A 35 13.62 12.27 5.74
N TYR A 36 12.32 12.00 5.81
CA TYR A 36 11.78 10.91 6.63
C TYR A 36 12.33 9.53 6.20
N LEU A 37 12.40 9.26 4.90
CA LEU A 37 12.96 8.01 4.37
C LEU A 37 14.47 7.88 4.65
N LEU A 38 15.23 8.96 4.60
CA LEU A 38 16.65 8.98 4.96
C LEU A 38 16.87 8.72 6.45
N VAL A 39 16.10 9.37 7.31
CA VAL A 39 16.16 9.16 8.78
C VAL A 39 15.77 7.72 9.16
N THR A 40 14.86 7.09 8.41
CA THR A 40 14.47 5.69 8.62
C THR A 40 15.49 4.68 8.10
N LYS A 41 16.65 5.13 7.61
CA LYS A 41 17.76 4.29 7.08
C LYS A 41 17.27 3.32 6.00
N THR A 42 16.54 3.84 5.01
CA THR A 42 16.15 3.04 3.84
C THR A 42 17.39 2.66 3.03
N LYS A 43 17.42 1.46 2.47
CA LYS A 43 18.52 1.05 1.59
C LYS A 43 18.55 1.97 0.36
N LEU A 44 19.73 2.41 0.00
CA LEU A 44 19.94 3.33 -1.13
C LEU A 44 19.29 2.81 -2.43
N LYS A 45 19.35 1.49 -2.63
CA LYS A 45 18.73 0.83 -3.79
C LYS A 45 17.20 1.01 -3.83
N GLU A 46 16.54 0.91 -2.66
CA GLU A 46 15.09 1.11 -2.56
C GLU A 46 14.70 2.57 -2.82
N LEU A 47 15.51 3.51 -2.32
CA LEU A 47 15.30 4.93 -2.53
C LEU A 47 15.50 5.31 -4.01
N LEU A 48 16.54 4.79 -4.67
CA LEU A 48 16.75 4.97 -6.09
C LEU A 48 15.57 4.41 -6.91
N LEU A 49 15.07 3.24 -6.55
CA LEU A 49 13.93 2.62 -7.23
C LEU A 49 12.65 3.44 -7.07
N LEU A 50 12.43 4.03 -5.87
CA LEU A 50 11.31 4.94 -5.61
C LEU A 50 11.38 6.26 -6.39
N ILE A 51 12.56 6.66 -6.85
CA ILE A 51 12.75 7.85 -7.70
C ILE A 51 12.66 7.50 -9.19
N ILE A 52 13.29 6.40 -9.60
CA ILE A 52 13.38 6.00 -11.01
C ILE A 52 12.03 5.48 -11.55
N LEU A 53 11.31 4.68 -10.75
CA LEU A 53 10.08 4.04 -11.21
C LEU A 53 8.96 5.07 -11.52
N PRO A 54 8.70 6.09 -10.69
CA PRO A 54 7.73 7.13 -11.01
C PRO A 54 8.19 8.09 -12.12
N PHE A 55 9.50 8.13 -12.41
CA PHE A 55 10.06 9.04 -13.40
C PHE A 55 9.42 8.85 -14.79
N ILE A 56 9.21 7.60 -15.21
CA ILE A 56 8.58 7.29 -16.50
C ILE A 56 7.17 7.89 -16.58
N ALA A 57 6.36 7.70 -15.53
CA ALA A 57 5.00 8.21 -15.47
C ALA A 57 4.98 9.75 -15.38
N ALA A 58 5.83 10.34 -14.55
CA ALA A 58 5.94 11.79 -14.41
C ALA A 58 6.40 12.44 -15.73
N PHE A 59 7.37 11.84 -16.41
CA PHE A 59 7.86 12.32 -17.70
C PHE A 59 6.77 12.24 -18.79
N THR A 60 6.01 11.13 -18.82
CA THR A 60 4.91 10.98 -19.78
C THR A 60 3.84 12.04 -19.58
N ILE A 61 3.45 12.30 -18.33
CA ILE A 61 2.47 13.36 -17.99
C ILE A 61 3.01 14.74 -18.41
N PHE A 62 4.27 15.03 -18.09
CA PHE A 62 4.90 16.28 -18.46
C PHE A 62 4.93 16.46 -19.99
N ALA A 63 5.40 15.45 -20.72
CA ALA A 63 5.47 15.48 -22.18
C ALA A 63 4.11 15.67 -22.83
N THR A 64 3.07 14.99 -22.33
CA THR A 64 1.71 15.09 -22.84
C THR A 64 1.16 16.51 -22.66
N LEU A 65 1.34 17.10 -21.49
CA LEU A 65 0.80 18.43 -21.18
C LEU A 65 1.62 19.58 -21.81
N TYR A 66 2.92 19.38 -21.98
CA TYR A 66 3.78 20.45 -22.53
C TYR A 66 3.82 20.46 -24.06
N TRP A 67 3.90 19.26 -24.70
CA TRP A 67 4.06 19.17 -26.17
C TRP A 67 2.76 18.89 -26.91
N PHE A 68 1.81 18.18 -26.30
CA PHE A 68 0.58 17.75 -27.00
C PHE A 68 -0.68 18.48 -26.55
N SER A 69 -0.60 19.40 -25.58
CA SER A 69 -1.76 20.19 -25.16
C SER A 69 -2.03 21.35 -26.15
N PRO A 70 -3.29 21.64 -26.50
CA PRO A 70 -3.68 22.79 -27.30
C PRO A 70 -3.30 24.14 -26.65
N THR A 71 -3.27 24.17 -25.33
CA THR A 71 -2.86 25.32 -24.50
C THR A 71 -1.75 24.85 -23.55
N PRO A 72 -0.46 24.94 -23.98
CA PRO A 72 0.63 24.46 -23.10
C PRO A 72 0.80 25.43 -21.93
N ASP A 73 0.53 24.90 -20.74
CA ASP A 73 0.78 25.58 -19.47
C ASP A 73 1.92 24.85 -18.73
N PRO A 74 3.14 25.41 -18.73
CA PRO A 74 4.30 24.78 -18.10
C PRO A 74 4.12 24.62 -16.59
N TYR A 75 3.45 25.54 -15.92
CA TYR A 75 3.20 25.45 -14.48
C TYR A 75 2.31 24.24 -14.15
N TYR A 76 1.25 24.04 -14.92
CA TYR A 76 0.34 22.91 -14.75
C TYR A 76 1.02 21.57 -15.05
N ALA A 77 1.85 21.52 -16.09
CA ALA A 77 2.63 20.33 -16.45
C ALA A 77 3.59 19.92 -15.32
N TRP A 78 4.34 20.86 -14.75
CA TRP A 78 5.22 20.60 -13.60
C TRP A 78 4.44 20.18 -12.35
N ASN A 79 3.30 20.81 -12.10
CA ASN A 79 2.46 20.49 -10.94
C ASN A 79 1.96 19.02 -10.99
N LEU A 80 1.40 18.58 -12.12
CA LEU A 80 0.91 17.22 -12.28
C LEU A 80 2.05 16.19 -12.22
N SER A 81 3.19 16.49 -12.83
CA SER A 81 4.35 15.59 -12.81
C SER A 81 4.90 15.41 -11.39
N THR A 82 4.99 16.48 -10.61
CA THR A 82 5.45 16.39 -9.22
C THR A 82 4.47 15.67 -8.31
N ARG A 83 3.16 15.69 -8.57
CA ARG A 83 2.15 14.94 -7.82
C ARG A 83 2.40 13.43 -7.83
N VAL A 84 2.89 12.88 -8.93
CA VAL A 84 3.23 11.45 -9.03
C VAL A 84 4.27 11.08 -7.98
N TYR A 85 5.28 11.93 -7.79
CA TYR A 85 6.29 11.73 -6.75
C TYR A 85 5.72 11.89 -5.34
N VAL A 86 4.83 12.87 -5.12
CA VAL A 86 4.17 13.03 -3.83
C VAL A 86 3.44 11.74 -3.43
N TYR A 87 2.60 11.20 -4.31
CA TYR A 87 1.83 10.00 -4.01
C TYR A 87 2.73 8.78 -3.76
N THR A 88 3.73 8.58 -4.59
CA THR A 88 4.65 7.43 -4.45
C THR A 88 5.48 7.52 -3.17
N LEU A 89 6.03 8.68 -2.84
CA LEU A 89 6.82 8.87 -1.64
C LEU A 89 5.99 8.83 -0.37
N THR A 90 4.77 9.38 -0.40
CA THR A 90 3.85 9.32 0.75
C THR A 90 3.46 7.88 1.07
N ILE A 91 3.12 7.07 0.06
CA ILE A 91 2.82 5.64 0.23
C ILE A 91 4.06 4.90 0.76
N ALA A 92 5.26 5.21 0.22
CA ALA A 92 6.49 4.60 0.70
C ALA A 92 6.77 4.91 2.18
N CYS A 93 6.48 6.13 2.65
CA CYS A 93 6.59 6.50 4.06
C CYS A 93 5.64 5.71 4.96
N VAL A 94 4.42 5.44 4.49
CA VAL A 94 3.40 4.68 5.23
C VAL A 94 3.77 3.22 5.36
N THR A 95 4.14 2.60 4.24
CA THR A 95 4.46 1.16 4.19
C THR A 95 5.75 0.83 4.92
N ARG A 96 6.60 1.80 5.18
CA ARG A 96 7.85 1.58 5.89
C ARG A 96 7.60 1.16 7.35
N LYS A 97 8.25 0.06 7.76
CA LYS A 97 8.15 -0.52 9.11
C LYS A 97 6.72 -0.96 9.51
N VAL A 98 5.81 -1.11 8.57
CA VAL A 98 4.48 -1.64 8.81
C VAL A 98 4.38 -3.02 8.19
N THR A 99 4.12 -4.03 9.02
CA THR A 99 3.82 -5.38 8.53
C THR A 99 2.35 -5.48 8.13
N ALA A 100 2.03 -6.38 7.20
CA ALA A 100 0.63 -6.63 6.81
C ALA A 100 -0.23 -7.04 8.01
N THR A 101 0.36 -7.77 8.97
CA THR A 101 -0.29 -8.20 10.20
C THR A 101 -0.62 -7.02 11.12
N ASP A 102 0.34 -6.09 11.30
CA ASP A 102 0.11 -4.92 12.16
C ASP A 102 -0.91 -3.97 11.53
N PHE A 103 -0.90 -3.89 10.19
CA PHE A 103 -1.89 -3.11 9.45
C PHE A 103 -3.29 -3.69 9.62
N ALA A 104 -3.48 -5.00 9.40
CA ALA A 104 -4.76 -5.67 9.57
C ALA A 104 -5.31 -5.53 11.00
N ARG A 105 -4.45 -5.74 12.02
CA ARG A 105 -4.83 -5.55 13.43
C ARG A 105 -5.19 -4.09 13.76
N SER A 106 -4.47 -3.14 13.18
CA SER A 106 -4.78 -1.72 13.41
C SER A 106 -6.10 -1.29 12.74
N LEU A 107 -6.43 -1.86 11.58
CA LEU A 107 -7.72 -1.63 10.91
C LEU A 107 -8.89 -2.21 11.73
N GLU A 108 -8.76 -3.44 12.20
CA GLU A 108 -9.79 -4.08 13.03
C GLU A 108 -10.07 -3.26 14.30
N ARG A 109 -9.02 -2.88 15.03
CA ARG A 109 -9.15 -2.25 16.33
C ARG A 109 -9.50 -0.76 16.27
N ASN A 110 -8.86 -0.02 15.36
CA ASN A 110 -8.96 1.45 15.34
C ASN A 110 -10.04 1.97 14.39
N LEU A 111 -10.31 1.23 13.31
CA LEU A 111 -11.36 1.56 12.33
C LEU A 111 -12.62 0.70 12.48
N HIS A 112 -12.67 -0.17 13.52
CA HIS A 112 -13.79 -1.07 13.78
C HIS A 112 -14.18 -1.91 12.57
N LEU A 113 -13.19 -2.28 11.74
CA LEU A 113 -13.43 -3.13 10.59
C LEU A 113 -13.80 -4.53 11.08
N PRO A 114 -14.88 -5.15 10.56
CA PRO A 114 -15.22 -6.52 10.97
C PRO A 114 -14.02 -7.46 10.79
N SER A 115 -13.76 -8.27 11.81
CA SER A 115 -12.58 -9.14 11.85
C SER A 115 -12.46 -10.07 10.66
N LYS A 116 -13.59 -10.54 10.10
CA LYS A 116 -13.60 -11.35 8.88
C LYS A 116 -12.88 -10.69 7.69
N PHE A 117 -13.06 -9.39 7.49
CA PHE A 117 -12.39 -8.67 6.40
C PHE A 117 -10.91 -8.44 6.69
N ALA A 118 -10.55 -8.00 7.90
CA ALA A 118 -9.16 -7.77 8.28
C ALA A 118 -8.32 -9.04 8.18
N TYR A 119 -8.82 -10.15 8.74
CA TYR A 119 -8.11 -11.44 8.69
C TYR A 119 -8.24 -12.12 7.33
N GLY A 120 -9.34 -11.91 6.58
CA GLY A 120 -9.47 -12.38 5.22
C GLY A 120 -8.40 -11.80 4.30
N VAL A 121 -8.17 -10.49 4.36
CA VAL A 121 -7.09 -9.83 3.59
C VAL A 121 -5.72 -10.33 4.04
N LEU A 122 -5.50 -10.48 5.34
CA LEU A 122 -4.25 -11.03 5.87
C LEU A 122 -4.01 -12.46 5.39
N ALA A 123 -5.04 -13.30 5.41
CA ALA A 123 -4.98 -14.66 4.89
C ALA A 123 -4.64 -14.68 3.40
N ALA A 124 -5.29 -13.80 2.61
CA ALA A 124 -5.00 -13.67 1.18
C ALA A 124 -3.54 -13.28 0.91
N ILE A 125 -2.97 -12.35 1.68
CA ILE A 125 -1.55 -11.98 1.55
C ILE A 125 -0.64 -13.16 1.92
N ASN A 126 -0.95 -13.89 2.98
CA ASN A 126 -0.15 -15.01 3.47
C ASN A 126 -0.24 -16.26 2.57
N ILE A 127 -1.30 -16.40 1.78
CA ILE A 127 -1.44 -17.52 0.85
C ILE A 127 -0.53 -17.38 -0.39
N ILE A 128 -0.11 -16.16 -0.76
CA ILE A 128 0.71 -15.91 -1.96
C ILE A 128 1.98 -16.78 -2.02
N PRO A 129 2.83 -16.85 -0.99
CA PRO A 129 4.01 -17.72 -1.01
C PRO A 129 3.65 -19.20 -1.09
N LYS A 130 2.56 -19.65 -0.46
CA LYS A 130 2.06 -21.03 -0.54
C LYS A 130 1.59 -21.37 -1.96
N MET A 131 0.90 -20.43 -2.61
CA MET A 131 0.45 -20.59 -3.99
C MET A 131 1.61 -20.71 -4.98
N ARG A 132 2.70 -19.96 -4.79
CA ARG A 132 3.91 -20.11 -5.60
C ARG A 132 4.48 -21.53 -5.50
N MET A 133 4.57 -22.08 -4.31
CA MET A 133 5.01 -23.46 -4.09
C MET A 133 4.04 -24.47 -4.73
N ALA A 134 2.75 -24.29 -4.57
CA ALA A 134 1.72 -25.15 -5.15
C ALA A 134 1.78 -25.14 -6.69
N VAL A 135 1.95 -23.99 -7.32
CA VAL A 135 2.13 -23.87 -8.78
C VAL A 135 3.35 -24.65 -9.25
N ASN A 136 4.48 -24.51 -8.55
CA ASN A 136 5.69 -25.27 -8.88
C ASN A 136 5.46 -26.79 -8.76
N GLN A 137 4.77 -27.26 -7.71
CA GLN A 137 4.42 -28.66 -7.54
C GLN A 137 3.50 -29.17 -8.65
N ILE A 138 2.51 -28.38 -9.07
CA ILE A 138 1.61 -28.71 -10.19
C ILE A 138 2.41 -28.86 -11.49
N CYS A 139 3.32 -27.93 -11.77
CA CYS A 139 4.16 -27.99 -12.96
C CYS A 139 5.08 -29.21 -12.93
N THR A 140 5.74 -29.48 -11.81
CA THR A 140 6.61 -30.64 -11.65
C THR A 140 5.84 -31.97 -11.82
N SER A 141 4.65 -32.08 -11.20
CA SER A 141 3.78 -33.23 -11.32
C SER A 141 3.28 -33.46 -12.76
N ALA A 142 3.04 -32.36 -13.49
CA ALA A 142 2.67 -32.43 -14.90
C ALA A 142 3.83 -32.92 -15.79
N MET A 143 5.05 -32.43 -15.52
CA MET A 143 6.28 -32.88 -16.23
C MET A 143 6.52 -34.36 -16.03
N MET A 144 6.31 -34.91 -14.83
CA MET A 144 6.42 -36.37 -14.59
C MET A 144 5.43 -37.20 -15.40
N ARG A 145 4.31 -36.59 -15.83
CA ARG A 145 3.28 -37.19 -16.68
C ARG A 145 3.50 -36.89 -18.18
N GLY A 146 4.66 -36.34 -18.55
CA GLY A 146 4.97 -35.96 -19.93
C GLY A 146 4.22 -34.74 -20.46
N MET A 147 3.55 -33.97 -19.57
CA MET A 147 2.81 -32.74 -19.94
C MET A 147 3.57 -31.50 -19.52
N TYR A 148 3.79 -30.58 -20.45
CA TYR A 148 4.37 -29.27 -20.16
C TYR A 148 3.26 -28.25 -19.94
N LEU A 149 3.12 -27.76 -18.70
CA LEU A 149 2.21 -26.67 -18.38
C LEU A 149 2.96 -25.34 -18.48
N SER A 150 2.65 -24.57 -19.52
CA SER A 150 3.12 -23.19 -19.65
C SER A 150 2.41 -22.27 -18.66
N PHE A 151 3.05 -21.14 -18.36
CA PHE A 151 2.46 -20.10 -17.48
C PHE A 151 1.09 -19.57 -17.99
N TRP A 152 0.81 -19.70 -19.29
CA TRP A 152 -0.45 -19.31 -19.94
C TRP A 152 -1.46 -20.45 -20.06
N SER A 153 -1.18 -21.63 -19.52
CA SER A 153 -2.06 -22.79 -19.63
C SER A 153 -3.30 -22.66 -18.73
N PRO A 154 -4.54 -22.73 -19.27
CA PRO A 154 -5.76 -22.69 -18.48
C PRO A 154 -5.83 -23.82 -17.44
N ALA A 155 -5.28 -25.00 -17.75
CA ALA A 155 -5.24 -26.13 -16.85
C ALA A 155 -4.40 -25.86 -15.59
N LEU A 156 -3.33 -25.04 -15.69
CA LEU A 156 -2.54 -24.62 -14.54
C LEU A 156 -3.37 -23.73 -13.61
N TYR A 157 -4.06 -22.75 -14.18
CA TYR A 157 -4.90 -21.82 -13.38
C TYR A 157 -6.04 -22.53 -12.70
N PHE A 158 -6.73 -23.44 -13.41
CA PHE A 158 -7.81 -24.20 -12.81
C PHE A 158 -7.34 -25.02 -11.60
N LYS A 159 -6.22 -25.74 -11.73
CA LYS A 159 -5.64 -26.50 -10.61
C LYS A 159 -5.19 -25.58 -9.47
N ALA A 160 -4.59 -24.44 -9.78
CA ALA A 160 -4.17 -23.46 -8.77
C ALA A 160 -5.36 -22.88 -7.99
N ILE A 161 -6.48 -22.58 -8.67
CA ILE A 161 -7.72 -22.13 -8.04
C ILE A 161 -8.27 -23.19 -7.08
N LEU A 162 -8.30 -24.46 -7.49
CA LEU A 162 -8.75 -25.55 -6.60
C LEU A 162 -7.88 -25.67 -5.35
N VAL A 163 -6.56 -25.55 -5.49
CA VAL A 163 -5.64 -25.53 -4.33
C VAL A 163 -5.88 -24.32 -3.44
N ALA A 164 -6.17 -23.14 -4.02
CA ALA A 164 -6.49 -21.95 -3.25
C ALA A 164 -7.79 -22.10 -2.46
N LEU A 165 -8.85 -22.64 -3.08
CA LEU A 165 -10.14 -22.91 -2.42
C LEU A 165 -9.97 -23.90 -1.28
N ASN A 166 -9.31 -25.05 -1.51
CA ASN A 166 -9.04 -26.01 -0.45
C ASN A 166 -8.21 -25.40 0.69
N SER A 167 -7.27 -24.51 0.38
CA SER A 167 -6.47 -23.82 1.41
C SER A 167 -7.30 -22.83 2.22
N ALA A 168 -8.28 -22.18 1.59
CA ALA A 168 -9.21 -21.27 2.28
C ALA A 168 -10.15 -22.05 3.21
N ASP A 169 -10.70 -23.17 2.73
CA ASP A 169 -11.56 -24.04 3.53
C ASP A 169 -10.82 -24.63 4.73
N ASN A 170 -9.58 -25.12 4.54
CA ASN A 170 -8.74 -25.60 5.61
C ASN A 170 -8.43 -24.51 6.65
N LEU A 171 -8.24 -23.26 6.20
CA LEU A 171 -8.02 -22.14 7.10
C LEU A 171 -9.28 -21.82 7.90
N ALA A 172 -10.45 -21.83 7.26
CA ALA A 172 -11.74 -21.59 7.92
C ALA A 172 -12.01 -22.66 9.00
N GLN A 173 -11.86 -23.93 8.63
CA GLN A 173 -11.99 -25.05 9.57
C GLN A 173 -10.99 -24.96 10.74
N GLY A 174 -9.75 -24.58 10.46
CA GLY A 174 -8.74 -24.32 11.48
C GLY A 174 -9.14 -23.18 12.42
N MET A 175 -9.70 -22.09 11.90
CA MET A 175 -10.19 -21.00 12.72
C MET A 175 -11.36 -21.42 13.62
N GLU A 176 -12.34 -22.16 13.08
CA GLU A 176 -13.48 -22.70 13.84
C GLU A 176 -13.04 -23.67 14.91
N SER A 177 -12.12 -24.59 14.61
CA SER A 177 -11.59 -25.56 15.60
C SER A 177 -10.82 -24.89 16.76
N HIS A 178 -10.24 -23.70 16.52
CA HIS A 178 -9.64 -22.86 17.56
C HIS A 178 -10.64 -21.92 18.25
N GLY A 179 -11.95 -22.13 18.05
CA GLY A 179 -12.99 -21.38 18.74
C GLY A 179 -13.26 -20.00 18.15
N TYR A 180 -12.93 -19.80 16.86
CA TYR A 180 -13.29 -18.56 16.19
C TYR A 180 -14.81 -18.48 16.01
N VAL A 181 -15.44 -17.48 16.62
CA VAL A 181 -16.85 -17.14 16.41
C VAL A 181 -16.91 -15.69 15.95
N GLU A 182 -17.67 -15.45 14.87
CA GLU A 182 -17.83 -14.09 14.32
C GLU A 182 -18.55 -13.18 15.34
N ASN A 183 -18.13 -11.93 15.42
CA ASN A 183 -18.70 -10.88 16.29
C ASN A 183 -18.56 -11.10 17.81
N GLN A 184 -17.84 -12.11 18.28
CA GLN A 184 -17.50 -12.23 19.69
C GLN A 184 -16.35 -11.31 20.09
N LYS A 185 -16.46 -10.71 21.29
CA LYS A 185 -15.37 -9.93 21.91
C LYS A 185 -14.20 -10.86 22.18
N ARG A 186 -13.02 -10.50 21.70
CA ARG A 186 -11.78 -11.27 21.86
C ARG A 186 -10.74 -10.48 22.63
N SER A 187 -9.94 -11.21 23.39
CA SER A 187 -8.71 -10.67 23.97
C SER A 187 -7.63 -10.59 22.90
N THR A 188 -6.91 -9.49 22.83
CA THR A 188 -5.79 -9.30 21.93
C THR A 188 -4.48 -9.37 22.71
N ILE A 189 -3.60 -10.32 22.38
CA ILE A 189 -2.29 -10.48 23.02
C ILE A 189 -1.37 -9.32 22.66
N VAL A 190 -1.40 -8.85 21.39
CA VAL A 190 -0.60 -7.71 20.91
C VAL A 190 -1.54 -6.55 20.63
N ALA A 191 -1.58 -5.62 21.57
CA ALA A 191 -2.34 -4.39 21.40
C ALA A 191 -1.49 -3.34 20.65
N ILE A 192 -2.07 -2.72 19.63
CA ILE A 192 -1.49 -1.54 18.96
C ILE A 192 -2.31 -0.31 19.40
N PRO A 193 -2.04 0.26 20.61
CA PRO A 193 -2.85 1.35 21.13
C PRO A 193 -2.60 2.64 20.35
N LEU A 194 -3.65 3.45 20.22
CA LEU A 194 -3.53 4.84 19.78
C LEU A 194 -2.95 5.67 20.93
N THR A 195 -1.77 6.22 20.72
CA THR A 195 -1.12 7.07 21.73
C THR A 195 -1.49 8.53 21.47
N LYS A 196 -1.61 9.35 22.54
CA LYS A 196 -1.82 10.80 22.40
C LYS A 196 -0.74 11.47 21.54
N LYS A 197 0.50 10.96 21.58
CA LYS A 197 1.61 11.39 20.71
C LYS A 197 1.32 11.14 19.23
N ASP A 198 0.66 10.04 18.89
CA ASP A 198 0.32 9.72 17.49
C ASP A 198 -0.70 10.70 16.93
N TRP A 199 -1.70 11.10 17.74
CA TRP A 199 -2.66 12.11 17.38
C TRP A 199 -2.02 13.49 17.21
N LEU A 200 -1.11 13.85 18.12
CA LEU A 200 -0.40 15.14 18.03
C LEU A 200 0.41 15.21 16.73
N ILE A 201 1.18 14.17 16.40
CA ILE A 201 1.95 14.11 15.14
C ILE A 201 1.01 14.18 13.92
N PHE A 202 -0.11 13.47 13.97
CA PHE A 202 -1.10 13.45 12.89
C PHE A 202 -1.63 14.85 12.60
N PHE A 203 -2.14 15.57 13.63
CA PHE A 203 -2.66 16.92 13.47
C PHE A 203 -1.59 17.93 13.08
N THR A 204 -0.38 17.82 13.65
CA THR A 204 0.72 18.74 13.32
C THR A 204 1.10 18.62 11.84
N LEU A 205 1.23 17.40 11.32
CA LEU A 205 1.55 17.18 9.89
C LEU A 205 0.42 17.66 8.99
N LEU A 206 -0.83 17.38 9.35
CA LEU A 206 -1.99 17.82 8.58
C LEU A 206 -2.11 19.35 8.53
N ILE A 207 -1.94 20.03 9.66
CA ILE A 207 -1.95 21.50 9.73
C ILE A 207 -0.81 22.08 8.89
N LEU A 208 0.38 21.50 8.94
CA LEU A 208 1.54 21.97 8.18
C LEU A 208 1.30 21.87 6.66
N VAL A 209 0.71 20.77 6.19
CA VAL A 209 0.34 20.61 4.77
C VAL A 209 -0.74 21.62 4.39
N ASN A 210 -1.77 21.81 5.22
CA ASN A 210 -2.83 22.80 4.95
C ASN A 210 -2.30 24.23 4.93
N ILE A 211 -1.45 24.62 5.86
CA ILE A 211 -0.80 25.94 5.83
C ILE A 211 0.00 26.12 4.53
N SER A 212 0.76 25.12 4.12
CA SER A 212 1.49 25.17 2.86
C SER A 212 0.57 25.33 1.66
N LEU A 213 -0.57 24.62 1.61
CA LEU A 213 -1.56 24.70 0.54
C LEU A 213 -2.24 26.06 0.46
N PHE A 214 -2.48 26.74 1.59
CA PHE A 214 -3.20 28.01 1.62
C PHE A 214 -2.28 29.23 1.56
N CYS A 215 -1.06 29.16 2.12
CA CYS A 215 -0.10 30.26 2.07
C CYS A 215 0.63 30.37 0.73
N PHE A 216 0.89 29.26 0.06
CA PHE A 216 1.60 29.27 -1.23
C PHE A 216 0.61 29.01 -2.39
N LYS A 217 0.31 30.07 -3.10
CA LYS A 217 -0.56 30.04 -4.27
C LYS A 217 0.20 29.63 -5.52
#